data_1984a1cde4b77b584642e7ad3e2651b8
#
_entry.id   1984a1cde4b77b584642e7ad3e2651b8
#
_cell.length_a   1.000
_cell.length_b   1.000
_cell.length_c   1.000
_cell.angle_alpha   90.00
_cell.angle_beta   90.00
_cell.angle_gamma   90.00
#
_symmetry.space_group_name_H-M   'P 1'
#
loop_
_entity.id
_entity.type
_entity.pdbx_description
1 polymer ?
#
loop_
_entity_poly.entity_id
_entity_poly.type
_entity_poly.pdbx_seq_one_letter_code
_entity_poly.pdbx_strand_id
1 'polypeptide(L)'
;DFFSWLRLQSELVLPPQALEQVNPVIDQLQQSTGGLLSIGIVIALWTASAGVRLMMSAMNAAYDVVEGRPAWKRFPLSIIYTIGIAGMLLIAAALMVLGPQVMGWIAAQVGVEEFIVTVWTIARWPVVVILMMVAVALIYYVMPDVKQEFRFITPGSVLAVMVWILASVGFGLYVKTFADYNAMYGSIGAIIVLLLYFYISAAVLLLGAEMNAVIEHMSTEGKNAGEKVAGEPEPKHHVSGLGRD
;
A
#
# COMPACT_ATOMS: atom_id res chain seq x y z
N ASP A 1 8.55 18.16 23.59
CA ASP A 1 9.17 16.87 23.28
C ASP A 1 8.33 16.10 22.23
N PHE A 2 8.99 15.55 21.19
CA PHE A 2 8.29 14.85 20.12
C PHE A 2 7.39 13.71 20.64
N PHE A 3 7.86 12.95 21.62
CA PHE A 3 7.10 11.82 22.18
C PHE A 3 5.89 12.27 23.02
N SER A 4 5.98 13.38 23.75
CA SER A 4 4.82 13.94 24.47
C SER A 4 3.76 14.47 23.51
N TRP A 5 4.18 15.10 22.42
CA TRP A 5 3.29 15.52 21.35
C TRP A 5 2.63 14.32 20.66
N LEU A 6 3.40 13.25 20.34
CA LEU A 6 2.88 12.03 19.73
C LEU A 6 1.83 11.36 20.62
N ARG A 7 2.06 11.31 21.93
CA ARG A 7 1.11 10.78 22.91
C ARG A 7 -0.18 11.59 22.95
N LEU A 8 -0.07 12.92 23.00
CA LEU A 8 -1.24 13.79 22.97
C LEU A 8 -2.07 13.60 21.69
N GLN A 9 -1.41 13.46 20.53
CA GLN A 9 -2.09 13.21 19.26
C GLN A 9 -2.73 11.82 19.23
N SER A 10 -2.09 10.79 19.77
CA SER A 10 -2.67 9.46 19.83
C SER A 10 -3.92 9.42 20.72
N GLU A 11 -3.94 10.14 21.83
CA GLU A 11 -5.11 10.26 22.71
C GLU A 11 -6.31 10.94 22.05
N LEU A 12 -6.06 11.87 21.12
CA LEU A 12 -7.13 12.56 20.38
C LEU A 12 -7.77 11.72 19.27
N VAL A 13 -7.04 10.72 18.73
CA VAL A 13 -7.43 9.99 17.53
C VAL A 13 -7.81 8.54 17.82
N LEU A 14 -7.19 7.93 18.84
CA LEU A 14 -7.34 6.51 19.12
C LEU A 14 -8.32 6.23 20.24
N PRO A 15 -9.14 5.17 20.13
CA PRO A 15 -9.97 4.72 21.23
C PRO A 15 -9.10 4.18 22.39
N PRO A 16 -9.61 4.18 23.65
CA PRO A 16 -8.83 3.78 24.83
C PRO A 16 -8.15 2.41 24.71
N GLN A 17 -8.79 1.45 24.07
CA GLN A 17 -8.27 0.08 23.86
C GLN A 17 -7.03 0.07 22.93
N ALA A 18 -6.97 0.98 21.95
CA ALA A 18 -5.81 1.14 21.09
C ALA A 18 -4.66 1.88 21.80
N LEU A 19 -4.99 2.84 22.67
CA LEU A 19 -3.99 3.56 23.49
C LEU A 19 -3.25 2.64 24.44
N GLU A 20 -3.92 1.64 25.02
CA GLU A 20 -3.27 0.63 25.88
C GLU A 20 -2.18 -0.16 25.14
N GLN A 21 -2.29 -0.32 23.83
CA GLN A 21 -1.30 -1.00 23.01
C GLN A 21 -0.24 -0.06 22.43
N VAL A 22 -0.60 1.18 22.15
CA VAL A 22 0.28 2.18 21.53
C VAL A 22 1.20 2.83 22.56
N ASN A 23 0.70 3.15 23.76
CA ASN A 23 1.49 3.80 24.81
C ASN A 23 2.75 3.02 25.21
N PRO A 24 2.70 1.68 25.42
CA PRO A 24 3.91 0.90 25.70
C PRO A 24 4.94 0.95 24.57
N VAL A 25 4.49 1.01 23.33
CA VAL A 25 5.38 1.15 22.16
C VAL A 25 6.05 2.51 22.15
N ILE A 26 5.31 3.60 22.42
CA ILE A 26 5.86 4.95 22.55
C ILE A 26 6.89 4.98 23.68
N ASP A 27 6.59 4.37 24.83
CA ASP A 27 7.51 4.30 25.98
C ASP A 27 8.79 3.53 25.66
N GLN A 28 8.67 2.41 24.94
CA GLN A 28 9.82 1.64 24.47
C GLN A 28 10.68 2.41 23.48
N LEU A 29 10.06 3.16 22.57
CA LEU A 29 10.77 4.04 21.63
C LEU A 29 11.50 5.17 22.33
N GLN A 30 10.89 5.76 23.37
CA GLN A 30 11.49 6.83 24.17
C GLN A 30 12.66 6.33 25.01
N GLN A 31 12.59 5.11 25.54
CA GLN A 31 13.63 4.50 26.39
C GLN A 31 14.71 3.79 25.57
N SER A 32 14.45 3.51 24.31
CA SER A 32 15.37 2.74 23.45
C SER A 32 16.62 3.54 23.14
N THR A 33 17.76 3.05 23.61
CA THR A 33 19.08 3.47 23.13
C THR A 33 19.14 3.11 21.64
N GLY A 34 19.44 4.06 20.76
CA GLY A 34 19.27 4.00 19.29
C GLY A 34 19.70 2.72 18.54
N GLY A 35 20.45 1.82 19.16
CA GLY A 35 20.87 0.55 18.55
C GLY A 35 19.76 -0.49 18.40
N LEU A 36 18.91 -0.69 19.41
CA LEU A 36 17.81 -1.66 19.35
C LEU A 36 16.71 -1.23 18.38
N LEU A 37 16.43 0.08 18.31
CA LEU A 37 15.48 0.65 17.36
C LEU A 37 15.96 0.41 15.91
N SER A 38 17.24 0.64 15.64
CA SER A 38 17.83 0.45 14.31
C SER A 38 17.72 -1.00 13.84
N ILE A 39 18.00 -1.97 14.72
CA ILE A 39 17.87 -3.40 14.42
C ILE A 39 16.40 -3.76 14.13
N GLY A 40 15.46 -3.26 14.95
CA GLY A 40 14.03 -3.48 14.75
C GLY A 40 13.52 -2.95 13.40
N ILE A 41 13.96 -1.75 12.99
CA ILE A 41 13.62 -1.17 11.68
C ILE A 41 14.18 -2.03 10.54
N VAL A 42 15.43 -2.49 10.64
CA VAL A 42 16.04 -3.35 9.61
C VAL A 42 15.27 -4.66 9.47
N ILE A 43 14.94 -5.32 10.58
CA ILE A 43 14.17 -6.57 10.56
C ILE A 43 12.77 -6.33 9.99
N ALA A 44 12.09 -5.25 10.40
CA ALA A 44 10.77 -4.90 9.89
C ALA A 44 10.80 -4.64 8.38
N LEU A 45 11.78 -3.86 7.90
CA LEU A 45 11.96 -3.57 6.48
C LEU A 45 12.29 -4.84 5.67
N TRP A 46 13.13 -5.72 6.22
CA TRP A 46 13.46 -7.00 5.59
C TRP A 46 12.21 -7.88 5.43
N THR A 47 11.41 -8.02 6.50
CA THR A 47 10.19 -8.81 6.51
C THR A 47 9.14 -8.21 5.57
N ALA A 48 8.91 -6.89 5.63
CA ALA A 48 7.98 -6.21 4.74
C ALA A 48 8.38 -6.34 3.26
N SER A 49 9.69 -6.25 2.95
CA SER A 49 10.20 -6.43 1.59
C SER A 49 9.98 -7.86 1.06
N ALA A 50 9.93 -8.86 1.94
CA ALA A 50 9.55 -10.22 1.54
C ALA A 50 8.09 -10.29 1.08
N GLY A 51 7.18 -9.61 1.77
CA GLY A 51 5.79 -9.47 1.33
C GLY A 51 5.66 -8.77 -0.02
N VAL A 52 6.44 -7.71 -0.24
CA VAL A 52 6.49 -7.02 -1.54
C VAL A 52 7.00 -7.94 -2.65
N ARG A 53 8.00 -8.79 -2.40
CA ARG A 53 8.45 -9.78 -3.40
C ARG A 53 7.38 -10.81 -3.75
N LEU A 54 6.57 -11.25 -2.78
CA LEU A 54 5.42 -12.10 -3.05
C LEU A 54 4.37 -11.37 -3.89
N MET A 55 4.11 -10.11 -3.59
CA MET A 55 3.20 -9.28 -4.38
C MET A 55 3.71 -9.10 -5.83
N MET A 56 5.02 -8.85 -6.03
CA MET A 56 5.62 -8.82 -7.37
C MET A 56 5.37 -10.11 -8.14
N SER A 57 5.52 -11.28 -7.50
CA SER A 57 5.22 -12.57 -8.14
C SER A 57 3.75 -12.72 -8.48
N ALA A 58 2.85 -12.31 -7.59
CA ALA A 58 1.42 -12.36 -7.82
C ALA A 58 0.98 -11.40 -8.95
N MET A 59 1.59 -10.21 -9.02
CA MET A 59 1.36 -9.27 -10.12
C MET A 59 1.86 -9.83 -11.45
N ASN A 60 3.03 -10.45 -11.48
CA ASN A 60 3.51 -11.13 -12.69
C ASN A 60 2.54 -12.22 -13.16
N ALA A 61 1.97 -12.99 -12.24
CA ALA A 61 0.95 -13.99 -12.58
C ALA A 61 -0.33 -13.37 -13.13
N ALA A 62 -0.80 -12.25 -12.58
CA ALA A 62 -1.97 -11.51 -13.07
C ALA A 62 -1.74 -10.92 -14.48
N TYR A 63 -0.50 -10.60 -14.84
CA TYR A 63 -0.13 -10.12 -16.19
C TYR A 63 0.37 -11.23 -17.10
N ASP A 64 0.26 -12.52 -16.71
CA ASP A 64 0.74 -13.69 -17.47
C ASP A 64 2.20 -13.57 -17.92
N VAL A 65 3.07 -13.01 -17.09
CA VAL A 65 4.49 -12.85 -17.39
C VAL A 65 5.38 -13.59 -16.39
N VAL A 66 6.51 -14.10 -16.90
CA VAL A 66 7.52 -14.75 -16.07
C VAL A 66 8.51 -13.69 -15.53
N GLU A 67 8.85 -13.80 -14.25
CA GLU A 67 9.85 -12.93 -13.62
C GLU A 67 11.21 -13.05 -14.31
N GLY A 68 11.61 -12.03 -15.03
CA GLY A 68 12.91 -11.97 -15.75
C GLY A 68 13.99 -11.20 -14.99
N ARG A 69 13.66 -10.54 -13.88
CA ARG A 69 14.63 -9.80 -13.08
C ARG A 69 15.45 -10.76 -12.23
N PRO A 70 16.79 -10.73 -12.32
CA PRO A 70 17.65 -11.57 -11.49
C PRO A 70 17.49 -11.22 -10.01
N ALA A 71 17.66 -12.19 -9.11
CA ALA A 71 17.44 -12.05 -7.68
C ALA A 71 18.17 -10.85 -7.06
N TRP A 72 19.39 -10.54 -7.51
CA TRP A 72 20.17 -9.42 -7.02
C TRP A 72 19.59 -8.04 -7.37
N LYS A 73 18.75 -7.93 -8.42
CA LYS A 73 17.97 -6.71 -8.75
C LYS A 73 16.64 -6.70 -8.03
N ARG A 74 15.96 -7.86 -7.98
CA ARG A 74 14.64 -7.99 -7.38
C ARG A 74 14.65 -7.67 -5.88
N PHE A 75 15.71 -8.05 -5.18
CA PHE A 75 15.86 -7.82 -3.75
C PHE A 75 15.91 -6.32 -3.39
N PRO A 76 16.86 -5.51 -3.89
CA PRO A 76 16.90 -4.08 -3.59
C PRO A 76 15.65 -3.34 -4.10
N LEU A 77 15.10 -3.72 -5.26
CA LEU A 77 13.85 -3.14 -5.74
C LEU A 77 12.70 -3.35 -4.76
N SER A 78 12.58 -4.54 -4.17
CA SER A 78 11.54 -4.81 -3.17
C SER A 78 11.66 -3.92 -1.93
N ILE A 79 12.87 -3.58 -1.52
CA ILE A 79 13.11 -2.64 -0.41
C ILE A 79 12.69 -1.22 -0.80
N ILE A 80 13.08 -0.77 -2.00
CA ILE A 80 12.71 0.56 -2.52
C ILE A 80 11.19 0.68 -2.62
N TYR A 81 10.51 -0.33 -3.16
CA TYR A 81 9.04 -0.34 -3.25
C TYR A 81 8.38 -0.37 -1.88
N THR A 82 8.93 -1.12 -0.92
CA THR A 82 8.45 -1.12 0.47
C THR A 82 8.53 0.27 1.08
N ILE A 83 9.66 0.95 0.95
CA ILE A 83 9.85 2.31 1.47
C ILE A 83 8.91 3.29 0.75
N GLY A 84 8.78 3.19 -0.57
CA GLY A 84 7.90 4.04 -1.37
C GLY A 84 6.43 3.91 -0.96
N ILE A 85 5.93 2.68 -0.86
CA ILE A 85 4.55 2.40 -0.45
C ILE A 85 4.31 2.85 1.00
N ALA A 86 5.22 2.51 1.92
CA ALA A 86 5.13 2.96 3.31
C ALA A 86 5.14 4.48 3.41
N GLY A 87 6.00 5.16 2.64
CA GLY A 87 6.04 6.62 2.56
C GLY A 87 4.72 7.23 2.09
N MET A 88 4.11 6.68 1.03
CA MET A 88 2.82 7.14 0.54
C MET A 88 1.70 6.94 1.57
N LEU A 89 1.67 5.80 2.27
CA LEU A 89 0.72 5.54 3.34
C LEU A 89 0.92 6.49 4.53
N LEU A 90 2.16 6.78 4.90
CA LEU A 90 2.47 7.75 5.95
C LEU A 90 2.05 9.17 5.56
N ILE A 91 2.26 9.57 4.29
CA ILE A 91 1.78 10.87 3.78
C ILE A 91 0.25 10.94 3.85
N ALA A 92 -0.45 9.89 3.41
CA ALA A 92 -1.90 9.83 3.50
C ALA A 92 -2.40 9.94 4.95
N ALA A 93 -1.79 9.21 5.87
CA ALA A 93 -2.09 9.28 7.30
C ALA A 93 -1.80 10.68 7.87
N ALA A 94 -0.66 11.27 7.52
CA ALA A 94 -0.30 12.63 7.94
C ALA A 94 -1.30 13.68 7.43
N LEU A 95 -1.74 13.58 6.18
CA LEU A 95 -2.77 14.47 5.63
C LEU A 95 -4.10 14.36 6.39
N MET A 96 -4.48 13.16 6.81
CA MET A 96 -5.72 12.95 7.57
C MET A 96 -5.62 13.49 8.99
N VAL A 97 -4.49 13.29 9.67
CA VAL A 97 -4.30 13.63 11.10
C VAL A 97 -3.85 15.08 11.27
N LEU A 98 -2.83 15.52 10.52
CA LEU A 98 -2.22 16.83 10.65
C LEU A 98 -2.87 17.90 9.77
N GLY A 99 -3.57 17.46 8.71
CA GLY A 99 -4.15 18.38 7.74
C GLY A 99 -5.04 19.46 8.37
N PRO A 100 -5.97 19.14 9.29
CA PRO A 100 -6.80 20.16 9.95
C PRO A 100 -5.99 21.19 10.73
N GLN A 101 -4.95 20.77 11.45
CA GLN A 101 -4.08 21.67 12.22
C GLN A 101 -3.27 22.62 11.32
N VAL A 102 -2.69 22.06 10.24
CA VAL A 102 -1.93 22.84 9.26
C VAL A 102 -2.83 23.84 8.55
N MET A 103 -4.03 23.43 8.15
CA MET A 103 -5.00 24.33 7.51
C MET A 103 -5.51 25.40 8.45
N GLY A 104 -5.75 25.09 9.72
CA GLY A 104 -6.11 26.07 10.74
C GLY A 104 -5.00 27.12 10.95
N TRP A 105 -3.73 26.68 10.99
CA TRP A 105 -2.60 27.61 11.09
C TRP A 105 -2.48 28.52 9.86
N ILE A 106 -2.64 27.98 8.64
CA ILE A 106 -2.63 28.78 7.40
C ILE A 106 -3.78 29.77 7.40
N ALA A 107 -4.97 29.32 7.77
CA ALA A 107 -6.19 30.12 7.79
C ALA A 107 -6.11 31.30 8.74
N ALA A 108 -5.47 31.11 9.91
CA ALA A 108 -5.21 32.18 10.88
C ALA A 108 -4.33 33.30 10.30
N GLN A 109 -3.39 32.95 9.39
CA GLN A 109 -2.54 33.96 8.73
C GLN A 109 -3.28 34.80 7.68
N VAL A 110 -4.34 34.26 7.10
CA VAL A 110 -5.10 34.88 6.00
C VAL A 110 -6.41 35.52 6.50
N GLY A 111 -6.85 35.24 7.71
CA GLY A 111 -8.06 35.80 8.30
C GLY A 111 -9.38 35.19 7.77
N VAL A 112 -9.32 33.97 7.21
CA VAL A 112 -10.49 33.22 6.64
C VAL A 112 -10.59 31.82 7.23
N GLU A 113 -10.40 31.71 8.55
CA GLU A 113 -10.24 30.44 9.26
C GLU A 113 -11.39 29.45 9.02
N GLU A 114 -12.62 29.89 9.21
CA GLU A 114 -13.81 29.02 9.12
C GLU A 114 -13.98 28.41 7.72
N PHE A 115 -13.77 29.22 6.68
CA PHE A 115 -13.92 28.77 5.29
C PHE A 115 -12.84 27.75 4.92
N ILE A 116 -11.55 28.02 5.21
CA ILE A 116 -10.44 27.11 4.85
C ILE A 116 -10.56 25.77 5.58
N VAL A 117 -10.85 25.79 6.89
CA VAL A 117 -11.00 24.57 7.67
C VAL A 117 -12.19 23.73 7.21
N THR A 118 -13.31 24.38 6.87
CA THR A 118 -14.49 23.70 6.35
C THR A 118 -14.21 23.05 5.00
N VAL A 119 -13.60 23.78 4.05
CA VAL A 119 -13.23 23.26 2.73
C VAL A 119 -12.26 22.07 2.90
N TRP A 120 -11.25 22.18 3.76
CA TRP A 120 -10.31 21.09 4.01
C TRP A 120 -10.99 19.86 4.60
N THR A 121 -11.93 20.04 5.54
CA THR A 121 -12.64 18.94 6.17
C THR A 121 -13.41 18.07 5.18
N ILE A 122 -13.88 18.66 4.10
CA ILE A 122 -14.55 17.95 3.01
C ILE A 122 -13.53 17.44 2.00
N ALA A 123 -12.58 18.28 1.57
CA ALA A 123 -11.63 17.99 0.52
C ALA A 123 -10.61 16.90 0.87
N ARG A 124 -10.28 16.70 2.16
CA ARG A 124 -9.34 15.66 2.59
C ARG A 124 -9.75 14.25 2.16
N TRP A 125 -11.04 13.93 2.11
CA TRP A 125 -11.53 12.61 1.73
C TRP A 125 -11.27 12.30 0.24
N PRO A 126 -11.70 13.13 -0.72
CA PRO A 126 -11.32 12.95 -2.12
C PRO A 126 -9.80 12.93 -2.33
N VAL A 127 -9.06 13.80 -1.65
CA VAL A 127 -7.58 13.86 -1.77
C VAL A 127 -6.94 12.53 -1.37
N VAL A 128 -7.36 11.94 -0.24
CA VAL A 128 -6.84 10.64 0.20
C VAL A 128 -7.24 9.52 -0.76
N VAL A 129 -8.48 9.51 -1.25
CA VAL A 129 -8.93 8.52 -2.25
C VAL A 129 -8.10 8.63 -3.53
N ILE A 130 -7.85 9.83 -4.05
CA ILE A 130 -7.00 10.05 -5.22
C ILE A 130 -5.56 9.59 -4.94
N LEU A 131 -5.01 9.91 -3.77
CA LEU A 131 -3.67 9.48 -3.38
C LEU A 131 -3.58 7.95 -3.30
N MET A 132 -4.60 7.28 -2.80
CA MET A 132 -4.69 5.82 -2.79
C MET A 132 -4.76 5.26 -4.22
N MET A 133 -5.55 5.87 -5.13
CA MET A 133 -5.60 5.45 -6.53
C MET A 133 -4.24 5.59 -7.20
N VAL A 134 -3.53 6.67 -6.95
CA VAL A 134 -2.16 6.90 -7.46
C VAL A 134 -1.19 5.87 -6.87
N ALA A 135 -1.29 5.57 -5.58
CA ALA A 135 -0.45 4.55 -4.93
C ALA A 135 -0.68 3.17 -5.55
N VAL A 136 -1.94 2.78 -5.76
CA VAL A 136 -2.30 1.50 -6.38
C VAL A 136 -1.88 1.48 -7.86
N ALA A 137 -2.06 2.57 -8.60
CA ALA A 137 -1.59 2.68 -9.98
C ALA A 137 -0.05 2.55 -10.07
N LEU A 138 0.68 3.13 -9.11
CA LEU A 138 2.12 2.97 -9.03
C LEU A 138 2.53 1.51 -8.74
N ILE A 139 1.81 0.84 -7.85
CA ILE A 139 2.00 -0.60 -7.58
C ILE A 139 1.83 -1.40 -8.87
N TYR A 140 0.78 -1.16 -9.63
CA TYR A 140 0.51 -1.85 -10.90
C TYR A 140 1.54 -1.54 -11.98
N TYR A 141 2.17 -0.37 -11.92
CA TYR A 141 3.21 0.01 -12.85
C TYR A 141 4.57 -0.59 -12.52
N VAL A 142 4.98 -0.59 -11.23
CA VAL A 142 6.36 -0.94 -10.86
C VAL A 142 6.57 -2.40 -10.47
N MET A 143 5.51 -3.07 -9.99
CA MET A 143 5.64 -4.44 -9.47
C MET A 143 5.73 -5.51 -10.56
N PRO A 144 4.88 -5.53 -11.59
CA PRO A 144 5.00 -6.53 -12.65
C PRO A 144 6.25 -6.27 -13.50
N ASP A 145 6.83 -7.34 -14.04
CA ASP A 145 7.99 -7.27 -14.94
C ASP A 145 7.54 -7.08 -16.40
N VAL A 146 6.74 -6.03 -16.61
CA VAL A 146 6.15 -5.67 -17.91
C VAL A 146 6.55 -4.24 -18.27
N LYS A 147 6.82 -3.98 -19.54
CA LYS A 147 6.97 -2.62 -20.05
C LYS A 147 5.60 -2.06 -20.37
N GLN A 148 5.17 -1.09 -19.61
CA GLN A 148 3.88 -0.40 -19.78
C GLN A 148 4.05 1.10 -19.64
N GLU A 149 3.15 1.88 -20.25
CA GLU A 149 3.12 3.31 -20.06
C GLU A 149 2.57 3.67 -18.68
N PHE A 150 3.24 4.60 -18.00
CA PHE A 150 2.77 5.06 -16.70
C PHE A 150 1.51 5.93 -16.86
N ARG A 151 0.44 5.53 -16.19
CA ARG A 151 -0.79 6.30 -16.07
C ARG A 151 -1.10 6.52 -14.59
N PHE A 152 -1.30 7.77 -14.19
CA PHE A 152 -1.57 8.14 -12.79
C PHE A 152 -2.85 7.49 -12.23
N ILE A 153 -3.84 7.26 -13.08
CA ILE A 153 -5.09 6.60 -12.72
C ILE A 153 -5.39 5.59 -13.82
N THR A 154 -5.48 4.33 -13.44
CA THR A 154 -5.86 3.21 -14.32
C THR A 154 -7.24 2.69 -13.96
N PRO A 155 -8.00 2.11 -14.89
CA PRO A 155 -9.29 1.49 -14.58
C PRO A 155 -9.19 0.46 -13.44
N GLY A 156 -8.11 -0.33 -13.42
CA GLY A 156 -7.86 -1.28 -12.34
C GLY A 156 -7.58 -0.62 -11.00
N SER A 157 -6.88 0.53 -10.96
CA SER A 157 -6.66 1.24 -9.69
C SER A 157 -7.96 1.85 -9.13
N VAL A 158 -8.83 2.36 -10.00
CA VAL A 158 -10.15 2.85 -9.59
C VAL A 158 -11.00 1.71 -9.03
N LEU A 159 -11.08 0.58 -9.77
CA LEU A 159 -11.82 -0.60 -9.33
C LEU A 159 -11.29 -1.10 -7.98
N ALA A 160 -9.98 -1.30 -7.87
CA ALA A 160 -9.35 -1.81 -6.64
C ALA A 160 -9.66 -0.92 -5.44
N VAL A 161 -9.50 0.40 -5.56
CA VAL A 161 -9.75 1.33 -4.45
C VAL A 161 -11.23 1.34 -4.07
N MET A 162 -12.14 1.36 -5.05
CA MET A 162 -13.58 1.33 -4.79
C MET A 162 -14.00 0.03 -4.08
N VAL A 163 -13.58 -1.11 -4.62
CA VAL A 163 -13.89 -2.42 -4.02
C VAL A 163 -13.23 -2.55 -2.63
N TRP A 164 -12.01 -2.03 -2.45
CA TRP A 164 -11.33 -2.05 -1.16
C TRP A 164 -12.07 -1.21 -0.11
N ILE A 165 -12.56 -0.03 -0.47
CA ILE A 165 -13.38 0.81 0.43
C ILE A 165 -14.65 0.06 0.84
N LEU A 166 -15.38 -0.52 -0.11
CA LEU A 166 -16.59 -1.29 0.16
C LEU A 166 -16.30 -2.52 1.03
N ALA A 167 -15.24 -3.27 0.71
CA ALA A 167 -14.78 -4.41 1.48
C ALA A 167 -14.38 -4.02 2.90
N SER A 168 -13.69 -2.88 3.08
CA SER A 168 -13.29 -2.38 4.40
C SER A 168 -14.49 -1.98 5.25
N VAL A 169 -15.48 -1.32 4.66
CA VAL A 169 -16.74 -0.99 5.36
C VAL A 169 -17.50 -2.26 5.75
N GLY A 170 -17.67 -3.20 4.81
CA GLY A 170 -18.32 -4.48 5.06
C GLY A 170 -17.57 -5.31 6.11
N PHE A 171 -16.25 -5.33 6.04
CA PHE A 171 -15.41 -6.01 7.02
C PHE A 171 -15.52 -5.37 8.42
N GLY A 172 -15.58 -4.04 8.50
CA GLY A 172 -15.79 -3.33 9.76
C GLY A 172 -17.14 -3.67 10.40
N LEU A 173 -18.20 -3.80 9.60
CA LEU A 173 -19.51 -4.27 10.07
C LEU A 173 -19.45 -5.73 10.54
N TYR A 174 -18.78 -6.60 9.78
CA TYR A 174 -18.55 -7.99 10.16
C TYR A 174 -17.86 -8.10 11.52
N VAL A 175 -16.74 -7.40 11.71
CA VAL A 175 -15.96 -7.43 12.97
C VAL A 175 -16.81 -6.92 14.15
N LYS A 176 -17.62 -5.88 13.97
CA LYS A 176 -18.54 -5.37 15.02
C LYS A 176 -19.58 -6.42 15.44
N THR A 177 -20.12 -7.17 14.49
CA THR A 177 -21.13 -8.22 14.75
C THR A 177 -20.50 -9.44 15.44
N PHE A 178 -19.21 -9.69 15.18
CA PHE A 178 -18.44 -10.80 15.77
C PHE A 178 -17.60 -10.39 16.99
N ALA A 179 -17.83 -9.20 17.58
CA ALA A 179 -17.08 -8.72 18.74
C ALA A 179 -17.18 -9.68 19.95
N ASP A 180 -18.30 -10.37 20.11
CA ASP A 180 -18.47 -11.39 21.16
C ASP A 180 -17.58 -12.64 20.97
N TYR A 181 -17.18 -12.91 19.72
CA TYR A 181 -16.25 -14.00 19.38
C TYR A 181 -14.81 -13.72 19.89
N ASN A 182 -14.42 -12.44 19.93
CA ASN A 182 -13.15 -12.01 20.48
C ASN A 182 -13.07 -12.24 21.99
N ALA A 183 -14.18 -12.20 22.72
CA ALA A 183 -14.22 -12.49 24.15
C ALA A 183 -13.89 -13.97 24.44
N MET A 184 -14.15 -14.87 23.50
CA MET A 184 -13.88 -16.32 23.66
C MET A 184 -12.48 -16.71 23.19
N TYR A 185 -11.94 -16.08 22.14
CA TYR A 185 -10.66 -16.46 21.51
C TYR A 185 -9.52 -15.48 21.80
N GLY A 186 -9.77 -14.34 22.46
CA GLY A 186 -8.75 -13.38 22.88
C GLY A 186 -7.88 -12.88 21.72
N SER A 187 -6.56 -12.81 21.96
CA SER A 187 -5.59 -12.31 20.97
C SER A 187 -5.50 -13.14 19.68
N ILE A 188 -5.84 -14.45 19.74
CA ILE A 188 -5.84 -15.33 18.55
C ILE A 188 -6.94 -14.89 17.58
N GLY A 189 -8.12 -14.52 18.08
CA GLY A 189 -9.20 -13.99 17.27
C GLY A 189 -8.79 -12.72 16.53
N ALA A 190 -8.09 -11.81 17.19
CA ALA A 190 -7.61 -10.57 16.57
C ALA A 190 -6.60 -10.84 15.43
N ILE A 191 -5.69 -11.82 15.61
CA ILE A 191 -4.76 -12.21 14.55
C ILE A 191 -5.48 -12.79 13.33
N ILE A 192 -6.49 -13.66 13.55
CA ILE A 192 -7.27 -14.25 12.46
C ILE A 192 -8.01 -13.15 11.68
N VAL A 193 -8.64 -12.21 12.39
CA VAL A 193 -9.34 -11.07 11.79
C VAL A 193 -8.38 -10.22 10.95
N LEU A 194 -7.18 -9.94 11.47
CA LEU A 194 -6.15 -9.18 10.76
C LEU A 194 -5.67 -9.90 9.49
N LEU A 195 -5.41 -11.21 9.58
CA LEU A 195 -5.00 -12.02 8.43
C LEU A 195 -6.08 -12.08 7.36
N LEU A 196 -7.36 -12.20 7.76
CA LEU A 196 -8.49 -12.17 6.83
C LEU A 196 -8.59 -10.81 6.12
N TYR A 197 -8.37 -9.71 6.84
CA TYR A 197 -8.35 -8.37 6.24
C TYR A 197 -7.22 -8.21 5.22
N PHE A 198 -6.01 -8.69 5.53
CA PHE A 198 -4.89 -8.68 4.58
C PHE A 198 -5.16 -9.56 3.37
N TYR A 199 -5.80 -10.73 3.57
CA TYR A 199 -6.20 -11.58 2.46
C TYR A 199 -7.17 -10.87 1.51
N ILE A 200 -8.23 -10.25 2.04
CA ILE A 200 -9.20 -9.48 1.25
C ILE A 200 -8.49 -8.32 0.52
N SER A 201 -7.61 -7.59 1.20
CA SER A 201 -6.86 -6.48 0.60
C SER A 201 -5.98 -6.94 -0.57
N ALA A 202 -5.27 -8.05 -0.40
CA ALA A 202 -4.45 -8.63 -1.46
C ALA A 202 -5.30 -9.11 -2.64
N ALA A 203 -6.42 -9.79 -2.38
CA ALA A 203 -7.34 -10.26 -3.42
C ALA A 203 -7.91 -9.09 -4.25
N VAL A 204 -8.28 -7.99 -3.60
CA VAL A 204 -8.79 -6.79 -4.28
C VAL A 204 -7.71 -6.12 -5.13
N LEU A 205 -6.47 -6.05 -4.65
CA LEU A 205 -5.36 -5.55 -5.45
C LEU A 205 -5.09 -6.42 -6.69
N LEU A 206 -5.13 -7.74 -6.54
CA LEU A 206 -4.96 -8.66 -7.68
C LEU A 206 -6.11 -8.54 -8.68
N LEU A 207 -7.34 -8.39 -8.23
CA LEU A 207 -8.50 -8.15 -9.10
C LEU A 207 -8.31 -6.90 -9.97
N GLY A 208 -7.80 -5.80 -9.40
CA GLY A 208 -7.51 -4.59 -10.16
C GLY A 208 -6.34 -4.75 -11.12
N ALA A 209 -5.32 -5.53 -10.75
CA ALA A 209 -4.20 -5.87 -11.63
C ALA A 209 -4.68 -6.67 -12.84
N GLU A 210 -5.50 -7.69 -12.62
CA GLU A 210 -6.12 -8.50 -13.67
C GLU A 210 -6.96 -7.64 -14.62
N MET A 211 -7.75 -6.71 -14.09
CA MET A 211 -8.52 -5.79 -14.92
C MET A 211 -7.61 -4.93 -15.81
N ASN A 212 -6.49 -4.42 -15.30
CA ASN A 212 -5.53 -3.69 -16.11
C ASN A 212 -4.90 -4.59 -17.18
N ALA A 213 -4.52 -5.82 -16.84
CA ALA A 213 -3.95 -6.78 -17.77
C ALA A 213 -4.92 -7.11 -18.92
N VAL A 214 -6.20 -7.35 -18.62
CA VAL A 214 -7.24 -7.59 -19.61
C VAL A 214 -7.43 -6.39 -20.55
N ILE A 215 -7.48 -5.16 -19.99
CA ILE A 215 -7.63 -3.94 -20.79
C ILE A 215 -6.42 -3.74 -21.70
N GLU A 216 -5.21 -4.01 -21.20
CA GLU A 216 -3.99 -3.93 -21.98
C GLU A 216 -3.96 -4.96 -23.12
N HIS A 217 -4.43 -6.18 -22.87
CA HIS A 217 -4.58 -7.23 -23.90
C HIS A 217 -5.58 -6.85 -25.00
N MET A 218 -6.65 -6.13 -24.65
CA MET A 218 -7.68 -5.68 -25.59
C MET A 218 -7.32 -4.39 -26.31
N SER A 219 -6.22 -3.74 -25.93
CA SER A 219 -5.76 -2.51 -26.56
C SER A 219 -5.24 -2.79 -27.97
N THR A 220 -5.75 -2.04 -28.95
CA THR A 220 -5.33 -2.10 -30.36
C THR A 220 -4.04 -1.35 -30.66
N GLU A 221 -3.49 -0.63 -29.69
CA GLU A 221 -2.19 0.03 -29.79
C GLU A 221 -1.12 -1.05 -29.71
N GLY A 222 -0.58 -1.42 -30.87
CA GLY A 222 0.51 -2.41 -30.96
C GLY A 222 1.70 -2.00 -30.12
N LYS A 223 2.21 -2.93 -29.29
CA LYS A 223 3.41 -2.70 -28.50
C LYS A 223 4.65 -2.66 -29.40
N ASN A 224 5.68 -1.95 -28.97
CA ASN A 224 6.94 -1.86 -29.70
C ASN A 224 7.64 -3.23 -29.74
N ALA A 225 8.37 -3.50 -30.84
CA ALA A 225 9.09 -4.76 -31.00
C ALA A 225 10.05 -5.01 -29.83
N GLY A 226 9.91 -6.18 -29.17
CA GLY A 226 10.72 -6.59 -28.03
C GLY A 226 10.22 -6.17 -26.64
N GLU A 227 9.03 -5.61 -26.53
CA GLU A 227 8.35 -5.41 -25.26
C GLU A 227 7.69 -6.71 -24.79
N LYS A 228 7.85 -7.01 -23.48
CA LYS A 228 7.10 -8.11 -22.86
C LYS A 228 5.61 -7.76 -22.83
N VAL A 229 4.81 -8.58 -23.46
CA VAL A 229 3.35 -8.49 -23.50
C VAL A 229 2.78 -9.55 -22.57
N ALA A 230 1.73 -9.20 -21.83
CA ALA A 230 1.01 -10.17 -21.03
C ALA A 230 0.54 -11.34 -21.93
N GLY A 231 0.73 -12.60 -21.50
CA GLY A 231 0.37 -13.79 -22.27
C GLY A 231 1.33 -14.21 -23.39
N GLU A 232 2.42 -13.47 -23.65
CA GLU A 232 3.44 -13.96 -24.56
C GLU A 232 4.34 -15.00 -23.88
N PRO A 233 4.53 -16.19 -24.46
CA PRO A 233 5.54 -17.11 -23.99
C PRO A 233 6.91 -16.45 -24.13
N GLU A 234 7.80 -16.70 -23.15
CA GLU A 234 9.19 -16.19 -23.22
C GLU A 234 9.77 -16.39 -24.64
N PRO A 235 10.36 -15.36 -25.25
CA PRO A 235 11.08 -15.56 -26.48
C PRO A 235 12.15 -16.62 -26.20
N LYS A 236 11.98 -17.80 -26.81
CA LYS A 236 13.00 -18.85 -26.76
C LYS A 236 14.29 -18.18 -27.21
N HIS A 237 15.23 -18.05 -26.29
CA HIS A 237 16.59 -17.64 -26.66
C HIS A 237 17.01 -18.56 -27.81
N HIS A 238 16.97 -18.06 -29.02
CA HIS A 238 17.63 -18.70 -30.12
C HIS A 238 19.12 -18.73 -29.71
N VAL A 239 19.55 -19.90 -29.28
CA VAL A 239 20.95 -20.27 -29.29
C VAL A 239 21.33 -20.37 -30.78
N SER A 240 21.48 -19.21 -31.41
CA SER A 240 22.06 -19.09 -32.71
C SER A 240 23.57 -19.16 -32.51
N GLY A 241 24.11 -20.30 -32.71
CA GLY A 241 25.53 -20.41 -32.81
C GLY A 241 26.11 -21.72 -32.31
N LEU A 242 25.90 -22.78 -33.06
CA LEU A 242 26.90 -23.84 -33.20
C LEU A 242 26.60 -24.60 -34.49
N GLY A 243 27.53 -24.46 -35.44
CA GLY A 243 27.79 -25.45 -36.47
C GLY A 243 27.28 -25.11 -37.86
N ARG A 244 28.12 -24.37 -38.56
CA ARG A 244 28.39 -24.69 -39.97
C ARG A 244 29.88 -24.88 -40.05
N ASP A 245 30.19 -26.14 -40.26
CA ASP A 245 31.15 -26.55 -41.26
C ASP A 245 30.69 -27.88 -41.82
#